data_733c372ea4ddbe9d66610ff2f9645c85
#
_entry.id   733c372ea4ddbe9d66610ff2f9645c85
#
_cell.length_a   1.000
_cell.length_b   1.000
_cell.length_c   1.000
_cell.angle_alpha   90.00
_cell.angle_beta   90.00
_cell.angle_gamma   90.00
#
_symmetry.space_group_name_H-M   'P 1'
#
loop_
_entity.id
_entity.type
_entity.pdbx_description
1 polymer ?
#
loop_
_entity_poly.entity_id
_entity_poly.type
_entity_poly.pdbx_seq_one_letter_code
_entity_poly.pdbx_strand_id
1 'polypeptide(L)'
;MAFDGITIAAMVQELHKNLDNGRFNKIAQPESDALMITGKGANGQCRLFISASPSLPLIYFTGKNKPSPLTAPNFCMLLRKHLSSARIGSISQPGLERVVEFELEHLNELGDPCKKYLIVELMGKYSNIIFCDENRMILDSIKHVSSHMSSIREVLPGRDYFLPQTQEKYDPLTIAEKDFRNVVCKKPCNIAKAIYTTLTGISPLIAEEICYRASIDGNDAAQSLDENASVHLYHTFKRLIEQVQGGNFSPNIIYHGEEPVEYAVVPLTQYGPDYHCETFESVSEMLETYYASKEILTRIRQKSSDLRRIVQTALERNRKKLILQQKQMKDTAKKDKYKVYGELINTYGYGLEDGCKSFKALNYYTNEEITIPLDPAMTPSAVSDTHLRAHETSQ
;
A
#
# COMPACT_ATOMS: atom_id res chain seq x y z
N MET A 1 10.99 3.77 1.91
CA MET A 1 10.76 2.34 2.20
C MET A 1 11.85 1.88 3.13
N ALA A 2 11.48 1.51 4.35
CA ALA A 2 12.44 1.10 5.36
C ALA A 2 13.11 -0.27 5.06
N PHE A 3 12.48 -1.17 4.30
CA PHE A 3 13.07 -2.46 3.91
C PHE A 3 13.95 -2.27 2.67
N ASP A 4 15.17 -1.78 2.90
CA ASP A 4 16.16 -1.44 1.88
C ASP A 4 17.25 -2.51 1.73
N GLY A 5 18.25 -2.26 0.87
CA GLY A 5 19.33 -3.20 0.64
C GLY A 5 20.21 -3.45 1.86
N ILE A 6 20.37 -2.46 2.75
CA ILE A 6 21.13 -2.60 3.99
C ILE A 6 20.37 -3.48 4.99
N THR A 7 19.06 -3.29 5.09
CA THR A 7 18.20 -4.17 5.91
C THR A 7 18.24 -5.61 5.42
N ILE A 8 18.25 -5.82 4.10
CA ILE A 8 18.39 -7.16 3.52
C ILE A 8 19.77 -7.75 3.82
N ALA A 9 20.84 -6.96 3.78
CA ALA A 9 22.18 -7.45 4.14
C ALA A 9 22.23 -7.97 5.59
N ALA A 10 21.62 -7.24 6.52
CA ALA A 10 21.50 -7.69 7.91
C ALA A 10 20.62 -8.96 8.03
N MET A 11 19.52 -9.02 7.26
CA MET A 11 18.66 -10.21 7.23
C MET A 11 19.37 -11.42 6.64
N VAL A 12 20.19 -11.25 5.60
CA VAL A 12 20.99 -12.34 5.02
C VAL A 12 22.02 -12.85 6.04
N GLN A 13 22.63 -11.98 6.83
CA GLN A 13 23.51 -12.41 7.92
C GLN A 13 22.75 -13.24 8.97
N GLU A 14 21.52 -12.85 9.31
CA GLU A 14 20.68 -13.60 10.24
C GLU A 14 20.22 -14.94 9.63
N LEU A 15 19.93 -14.97 8.32
CA LEU A 15 19.63 -16.22 7.59
C LEU A 15 20.82 -17.19 7.62
N HIS A 16 22.03 -16.70 7.38
CA HIS A 16 23.25 -17.51 7.53
C HIS A 16 23.38 -18.08 8.93
N LYS A 17 23.25 -17.25 9.96
CA LYS A 17 23.37 -17.70 11.36
C LYS A 17 22.40 -18.84 11.71
N ASN A 18 21.20 -18.85 11.11
CA ASN A 18 20.13 -19.79 11.47
C ASN A 18 19.98 -20.96 10.48
N LEU A 19 20.36 -20.79 9.21
CA LEU A 19 20.03 -21.73 8.14
C LEU A 19 21.25 -22.29 7.40
N ASP A 20 22.47 -21.83 7.66
CA ASP A 20 23.64 -22.38 6.98
C ASP A 20 23.74 -23.90 7.14
N ASN A 21 23.98 -24.59 6.03
CA ASN A 21 23.95 -26.04 5.94
C ASN A 21 22.66 -26.71 6.43
N GLY A 22 21.60 -25.92 6.59
CA GLY A 22 20.28 -26.38 7.00
C GLY A 22 19.50 -27.04 5.88
N ARG A 23 18.27 -27.42 6.19
CA ARG A 23 17.33 -28.01 5.23
C ARG A 23 15.96 -27.39 5.37
N PHE A 24 15.27 -27.26 4.24
CA PHE A 24 13.84 -26.95 4.22
C PHE A 24 13.02 -28.22 4.47
N ASN A 25 12.12 -28.18 5.47
CA ASN A 25 11.34 -29.34 5.86
C ASN A 25 9.87 -29.23 5.41
N LYS A 26 9.22 -28.08 5.68
CA LYS A 26 7.81 -27.88 5.36
C LYS A 26 7.63 -26.55 4.66
N ILE A 27 6.88 -26.55 3.57
CA ILE A 27 6.53 -25.35 2.81
C ILE A 27 5.01 -25.19 2.80
N ALA A 28 4.56 -24.01 3.14
CA ALA A 28 3.15 -23.62 3.12
C ALA A 28 3.01 -22.26 2.45
N GLN A 29 1.88 -22.03 1.82
CA GLN A 29 1.50 -20.76 1.19
C GLN A 29 0.21 -20.26 1.85
N PRO A 30 0.33 -19.49 2.96
CA PRO A 30 -0.85 -19.03 3.71
C PRO A 30 -1.67 -17.99 2.95
N GLU A 31 -1.04 -17.18 2.09
CA GLU A 31 -1.66 -16.13 1.29
C GLU A 31 -1.23 -16.28 -0.18
N SER A 32 -1.94 -15.65 -1.10
CA SER A 32 -1.64 -15.77 -2.55
C SER A 32 -0.23 -15.30 -2.93
N ASP A 33 0.36 -14.43 -2.12
CA ASP A 33 1.67 -13.80 -2.35
C ASP A 33 2.67 -13.99 -1.18
N ALA A 34 2.41 -14.97 -0.28
CA ALA A 34 3.29 -15.23 0.86
C ALA A 34 3.59 -16.72 1.05
N LEU A 35 4.83 -17.02 1.44
CA LEU A 35 5.29 -18.35 1.82
C LEU A 35 5.64 -18.43 3.31
N MET A 36 5.45 -19.60 3.89
CA MET A 36 5.92 -19.97 5.21
C MET A 36 6.76 -21.24 5.06
N ILE A 37 8.05 -21.11 5.29
CA ILE A 37 9.00 -22.23 5.18
C ILE A 37 9.49 -22.61 6.57
N THR A 38 9.31 -23.86 6.96
CA THR A 38 9.91 -24.41 8.17
C THR A 38 11.20 -25.09 7.77
N GLY A 39 12.30 -24.65 8.35
CA GLY A 39 13.64 -25.21 8.14
C GLY A 39 14.26 -25.72 9.44
N LYS A 40 15.35 -26.45 9.30
CA LYS A 40 16.20 -26.88 10.41
C LYS A 40 17.64 -26.52 10.07
N GLY A 41 18.23 -25.66 10.86
CA GLY A 41 19.64 -25.26 10.74
C GLY A 41 20.42 -25.61 12.01
N ALA A 42 21.58 -24.98 12.18
CA ALA A 42 22.47 -25.23 13.32
C ALA A 42 21.80 -24.95 14.69
N ASN A 43 20.96 -23.92 14.76
CA ASN A 43 20.28 -23.49 15.98
C ASN A 43 18.93 -24.21 16.23
N GLY A 44 18.64 -25.29 15.47
CA GLY A 44 17.40 -26.03 15.57
C GLY A 44 16.36 -25.69 14.51
N GLN A 45 15.09 -25.88 14.84
CA GLN A 45 13.99 -25.63 13.91
C GLN A 45 13.63 -24.15 13.91
N CYS A 46 13.53 -23.56 12.73
CA CYS A 46 13.12 -22.18 12.54
C CYS A 46 11.97 -22.10 11.52
N ARG A 47 11.24 -21.00 11.54
CA ARG A 47 10.17 -20.73 10.60
C ARG A 47 10.41 -19.39 9.93
N LEU A 48 10.58 -19.43 8.62
CA LEU A 48 10.81 -18.26 7.76
C LEU A 48 9.51 -17.85 7.08
N PHE A 49 9.09 -16.61 7.28
CA PHE A 49 8.00 -16.00 6.57
C PHE A 49 8.53 -15.12 5.45
N ILE A 50 7.99 -15.29 4.24
CA ILE A 50 8.36 -14.52 3.05
C ILE A 50 7.08 -13.97 2.44
N SER A 51 7.01 -12.65 2.27
CA SER A 51 5.89 -11.95 1.65
C SER A 51 6.37 -11.19 0.43
N ALA A 52 5.77 -11.47 -0.72
CA ALA A 52 5.90 -10.70 -1.94
C ALA A 52 4.75 -9.69 -2.10
N SER A 53 4.03 -9.34 -1.03
CA SER A 53 2.94 -8.36 -1.07
C SER A 53 3.44 -7.01 -1.59
N PRO A 54 2.69 -6.36 -2.51
CA PRO A 54 3.06 -5.04 -3.04
C PRO A 54 3.19 -3.96 -1.97
N SER A 55 2.38 -4.05 -0.93
CA SER A 55 2.36 -3.08 0.18
C SER A 55 3.33 -3.43 1.30
N LEU A 56 3.63 -4.72 1.49
CA LEU A 56 4.41 -5.21 2.61
C LEU A 56 5.32 -6.38 2.21
N PRO A 57 6.34 -6.12 1.35
CA PRO A 57 7.32 -7.14 1.01
C PRO A 57 8.28 -7.33 2.18
N LEU A 58 8.37 -8.57 2.69
CA LEU A 58 9.15 -8.90 3.89
C LEU A 58 9.74 -10.30 3.80
N ILE A 59 10.86 -10.47 4.51
CA ILE A 59 11.42 -11.76 4.86
C ILE A 59 11.93 -11.70 6.30
N TYR A 60 11.49 -12.62 7.17
CA TYR A 60 11.95 -12.67 8.56
C TYR A 60 11.58 -14.00 9.22
N PHE A 61 12.27 -14.34 10.30
CA PHE A 61 11.92 -15.49 11.14
C PHE A 61 10.77 -15.13 12.10
N THR A 62 9.87 -16.09 12.32
CA THR A 62 8.74 -15.89 13.23
C THR A 62 8.40 -17.16 14.02
N GLY A 63 8.02 -16.97 15.27
CA GLY A 63 7.41 -18.04 16.09
C GLY A 63 5.94 -18.29 15.73
N LYS A 64 5.27 -17.34 15.08
CA LYS A 64 3.83 -17.40 14.79
C LYS A 64 3.54 -18.35 13.63
N ASN A 65 2.40 -19.04 13.69
CA ASN A 65 1.90 -19.85 12.59
C ASN A 65 0.74 -19.12 11.92
N LYS A 66 0.76 -19.06 10.58
CA LYS A 66 -0.37 -18.57 9.81
C LYS A 66 -1.19 -19.74 9.29
N PRO A 67 -2.53 -19.71 9.38
CA PRO A 67 -3.37 -20.75 8.81
C PRO A 67 -3.16 -20.81 7.29
N SER A 68 -3.06 -22.02 6.78
CA SER A 68 -2.93 -22.27 5.33
C SER A 68 -4.27 -22.68 4.75
N PRO A 69 -4.55 -22.39 3.47
CA PRO A 69 -5.76 -22.86 2.80
C PRO A 69 -5.81 -24.39 2.76
N LEU A 70 -7.03 -24.95 2.72
CA LEU A 70 -7.25 -26.40 2.67
C LEU A 70 -6.58 -27.05 1.45
N THR A 71 -6.61 -26.37 0.31
CA THR A 71 -5.93 -26.80 -0.91
C THR A 71 -4.71 -25.91 -1.16
N ALA A 72 -3.52 -26.50 -1.22
CA ALA A 72 -2.28 -25.76 -1.48
C ALA A 72 -2.25 -25.26 -2.93
N PRO A 73 -1.87 -24.00 -3.18
CA PRO A 73 -1.68 -23.46 -4.52
C PRO A 73 -0.60 -24.23 -5.32
N ASN A 74 -0.68 -24.18 -6.65
CA ASN A 74 0.22 -24.91 -7.55
C ASN A 74 1.71 -24.59 -7.29
N PHE A 75 2.05 -23.32 -7.11
CA PHE A 75 3.41 -22.92 -6.78
C PHE A 75 3.92 -23.58 -5.50
N CYS A 76 3.09 -23.62 -4.44
CA CYS A 76 3.43 -24.30 -3.20
C CYS A 76 3.65 -25.81 -3.41
N MET A 77 2.81 -26.45 -4.24
CA MET A 77 2.95 -27.87 -4.55
C MET A 77 4.24 -28.16 -5.34
N LEU A 78 4.59 -27.28 -6.28
CA LEU A 78 5.84 -27.38 -7.02
C LEU A 78 7.05 -27.27 -6.07
N LEU A 79 7.05 -26.26 -5.19
CA LEU A 79 8.10 -26.10 -4.19
C LEU A 79 8.20 -27.32 -3.26
N ARG A 80 7.08 -27.88 -2.82
CA ARG A 80 7.08 -29.11 -2.00
C ARG A 80 7.70 -30.30 -2.73
N LYS A 81 7.40 -30.45 -4.02
CA LYS A 81 7.95 -31.54 -4.84
C LYS A 81 9.49 -31.49 -4.88
N HIS A 82 10.06 -30.29 -5.01
CA HIS A 82 11.50 -30.13 -5.25
C HIS A 82 12.30 -29.74 -4.02
N LEU A 83 11.71 -29.05 -3.06
CA LEU A 83 12.44 -28.44 -1.93
C LEU A 83 12.16 -29.10 -0.58
N SER A 84 11.24 -30.08 -0.50
CA SER A 84 11.10 -30.86 0.73
C SER A 84 12.38 -31.62 1.02
N SER A 85 13.02 -31.29 2.16
CA SER A 85 14.33 -31.82 2.58
C SER A 85 15.52 -31.36 1.75
N ALA A 86 15.35 -30.39 0.84
CA ALA A 86 16.48 -29.78 0.14
C ALA A 86 17.46 -29.14 1.13
N ARG A 87 18.76 -29.35 0.88
CA ARG A 87 19.82 -28.72 1.66
C ARG A 87 20.05 -27.30 1.13
N ILE A 88 20.30 -26.37 2.03
CA ILE A 88 20.69 -25.02 1.69
C ILE A 88 22.19 -25.01 1.41
N GLY A 89 22.58 -24.76 0.17
CA GLY A 89 23.97 -24.67 -0.26
C GLY A 89 24.55 -23.30 0.04
N SER A 90 23.84 -22.25 -0.37
CA SER A 90 24.23 -20.86 -0.06
C SER A 90 23.00 -19.95 0.05
N ILE A 91 23.20 -18.83 0.74
CA ILE A 91 22.25 -17.74 0.80
C ILE A 91 23.01 -16.47 0.42
N SER A 92 22.52 -15.69 -0.53
CA SER A 92 23.26 -14.53 -1.01
C SER A 92 22.34 -13.35 -1.34
N GLN A 93 22.94 -12.17 -1.36
CA GLN A 93 22.36 -10.94 -1.84
C GLN A 93 23.27 -10.38 -2.93
N PRO A 94 22.78 -10.14 -4.16
CA PRO A 94 23.58 -9.50 -5.21
C PRO A 94 23.86 -8.04 -4.87
N GLY A 95 25.09 -7.69 -4.54
CA GLY A 95 25.46 -6.35 -4.06
C GLY A 95 24.59 -5.92 -2.86
N LEU A 96 23.98 -4.74 -2.94
CA LEU A 96 22.92 -4.31 -2.01
C LEU A 96 21.54 -4.26 -2.68
N GLU A 97 21.28 -5.12 -3.65
CA GLU A 97 19.95 -5.24 -4.25
C GLU A 97 18.93 -5.79 -3.26
N ARG A 98 17.66 -5.49 -3.49
CA ARG A 98 16.56 -6.00 -2.64
C ARG A 98 16.14 -7.39 -3.08
N VAL A 99 17.10 -8.29 -3.11
CA VAL A 99 16.96 -9.67 -3.56
C VAL A 99 17.70 -10.59 -2.60
N VAL A 100 17.06 -11.69 -2.23
CA VAL A 100 17.69 -12.79 -1.49
C VAL A 100 17.62 -14.03 -2.35
N GLU A 101 18.75 -14.67 -2.59
CA GLU A 101 18.86 -15.90 -3.36
C GLU A 101 19.24 -17.06 -2.44
N PHE A 102 18.45 -18.13 -2.49
CA PHE A 102 18.76 -19.40 -1.84
C PHE A 102 19.18 -20.40 -2.92
N GLU A 103 20.44 -20.86 -2.88
CA GLU A 103 20.88 -22.02 -3.63
C GLU A 103 20.52 -23.27 -2.85
N LEU A 104 19.79 -24.18 -3.47
CA LEU A 104 19.21 -25.36 -2.84
C LEU A 104 19.66 -26.62 -3.56
N GLU A 105 20.21 -27.55 -2.80
CA GLU A 105 20.69 -28.84 -3.28
C GLU A 105 19.66 -29.93 -2.94
N HIS A 106 19.25 -30.70 -3.93
CA HIS A 106 18.36 -31.82 -3.74
C HIS A 106 18.70 -32.95 -4.71
N LEU A 107 18.12 -34.12 -4.51
CA LEU A 107 18.24 -35.24 -5.45
C LEU A 107 17.10 -35.16 -6.45
N ASN A 108 17.39 -35.37 -7.73
CA ASN A 108 16.39 -35.51 -8.78
C ASN A 108 15.68 -36.87 -8.67
N GLU A 109 14.73 -37.15 -9.59
CA GLU A 109 13.99 -38.39 -9.60
C GLU A 109 14.86 -39.65 -9.88
N LEU A 110 16.05 -39.46 -10.44
CA LEU A 110 17.05 -40.51 -10.70
C LEU A 110 18.04 -40.69 -9.54
N GLY A 111 17.98 -39.79 -8.53
CA GLY A 111 18.91 -39.82 -7.40
C GLY A 111 20.17 -38.99 -7.60
N ASP A 112 20.30 -38.26 -8.70
CA ASP A 112 21.49 -37.42 -8.94
C ASP A 112 21.33 -36.07 -8.20
N PRO A 113 22.46 -35.53 -7.69
CA PRO A 113 22.45 -34.21 -7.07
C PRO A 113 22.19 -33.12 -8.11
N CYS A 114 21.25 -32.26 -7.84
CA CYS A 114 20.92 -31.10 -8.67
C CYS A 114 20.76 -29.84 -7.83
N LYS A 115 20.99 -28.70 -8.46
CA LYS A 115 20.86 -27.38 -7.84
C LYS A 115 19.60 -26.66 -8.34
N LYS A 116 18.98 -25.91 -7.47
CA LYS A 116 17.86 -25.01 -7.79
C LYS A 116 17.99 -23.74 -7.01
N TYR A 117 17.35 -22.69 -7.48
CA TYR A 117 17.37 -21.39 -6.86
C TYR A 117 15.95 -20.96 -6.47
N LEU A 118 15.80 -20.55 -5.21
CA LEU A 118 14.63 -19.82 -4.75
C LEU A 118 15.03 -18.35 -4.58
N ILE A 119 14.48 -17.48 -5.41
CA ILE A 119 14.85 -16.07 -5.50
C ILE A 119 13.70 -15.25 -4.97
N VAL A 120 13.98 -14.42 -3.96
CA VAL A 120 13.01 -13.56 -3.29
C VAL A 120 13.33 -12.12 -3.63
N GLU A 121 12.47 -11.48 -4.40
CA GLU A 121 12.59 -10.07 -4.77
C GLU A 121 11.63 -9.23 -3.92
N LEU A 122 12.16 -8.22 -3.23
CA LEU A 122 11.45 -7.38 -2.26
C LEU A 122 11.39 -5.92 -2.75
N MET A 123 10.76 -5.71 -3.92
CA MET A 123 10.76 -4.46 -4.68
C MET A 123 9.39 -3.77 -4.72
N GLY A 124 8.63 -3.78 -3.61
CA GLY A 124 7.29 -3.18 -3.54
C GLY A 124 6.32 -3.85 -4.50
N LYS A 125 5.71 -3.10 -5.41
CA LYS A 125 4.76 -3.65 -6.40
C LYS A 125 5.37 -4.70 -7.35
N TYR A 126 6.69 -4.72 -7.48
CA TYR A 126 7.42 -5.68 -8.31
C TYR A 126 7.96 -6.87 -7.52
N SER A 127 7.63 -6.97 -6.23
CA SER A 127 8.05 -8.10 -5.39
C SER A 127 7.52 -9.41 -5.93
N ASN A 128 8.37 -10.44 -5.91
CA ASN A 128 8.06 -11.78 -6.40
C ASN A 128 8.86 -12.85 -5.63
N ILE A 129 8.43 -14.09 -5.73
CA ILE A 129 9.17 -15.26 -5.29
C ILE A 129 9.27 -16.18 -6.50
N ILE A 130 10.47 -16.43 -6.96
CA ILE A 130 10.73 -17.08 -8.23
C ILE A 130 11.55 -18.34 -7.97
N PHE A 131 11.17 -19.44 -8.61
CA PHE A 131 11.83 -20.72 -8.50
C PHE A 131 12.49 -21.09 -9.83
N CYS A 132 13.80 -21.29 -9.83
CA CYS A 132 14.60 -21.55 -11.03
C CYS A 132 15.36 -22.87 -10.93
N ASP A 133 15.71 -23.41 -12.08
CA ASP A 133 16.65 -24.52 -12.21
C ASP A 133 18.12 -24.05 -12.07
N GLU A 134 19.05 -24.97 -12.28
CA GLU A 134 20.50 -24.73 -12.21
C GLU A 134 21.01 -23.76 -13.29
N ASN A 135 20.31 -23.63 -14.40
CA ASN A 135 20.64 -22.72 -15.51
C ASN A 135 19.95 -21.36 -15.36
N ARG A 136 19.31 -21.08 -14.23
CA ARG A 136 18.52 -19.87 -13.99
C ARG A 136 17.26 -19.78 -14.86
N MET A 137 16.80 -20.87 -15.49
CA MET A 137 15.52 -20.91 -16.16
C MET A 137 14.40 -20.98 -15.13
N ILE A 138 13.38 -20.14 -15.27
CA ILE A 138 12.24 -20.06 -14.36
C ILE A 138 11.40 -21.32 -14.50
N LEU A 139 11.26 -22.07 -13.42
CA LEU A 139 10.35 -23.19 -13.32
C LEU A 139 8.93 -22.74 -12.99
N ASP A 140 8.81 -21.78 -12.07
CA ASP A 140 7.55 -21.12 -11.72
C ASP A 140 7.82 -19.91 -10.81
N SER A 141 6.77 -19.13 -10.54
CA SER A 141 6.84 -17.98 -9.62
C SER A 141 5.51 -17.79 -8.89
N ILE A 142 5.55 -17.15 -7.71
CA ILE A 142 4.33 -16.87 -6.95
C ILE A 142 3.42 -15.86 -7.66
N LYS A 143 4.02 -15.00 -8.51
CA LYS A 143 3.30 -14.06 -9.38
C LYS A 143 3.82 -14.18 -10.81
N HIS A 144 2.97 -14.56 -11.73
CA HIS A 144 3.29 -14.55 -13.14
C HIS A 144 3.23 -13.12 -13.70
N VAL A 145 4.28 -12.73 -14.42
CA VAL A 145 4.40 -11.42 -15.06
C VAL A 145 4.58 -11.63 -16.57
N SER A 146 3.56 -11.30 -17.33
CA SER A 146 3.58 -11.39 -18.80
C SER A 146 4.10 -10.10 -19.44
N SER A 147 4.40 -10.13 -20.74
CA SER A 147 4.78 -8.96 -21.56
C SER A 147 3.75 -7.84 -21.52
N HIS A 148 2.46 -8.14 -21.29
CA HIS A 148 1.41 -7.13 -21.12
C HIS A 148 1.49 -6.40 -19.77
N MET A 149 2.09 -7.01 -18.75
CA MET A 149 2.21 -6.45 -17.40
C MET A 149 3.54 -5.72 -17.18
N SER A 150 4.57 -6.09 -17.92
CA SER A 150 5.91 -5.49 -17.79
C SER A 150 6.59 -5.44 -19.15
N SER A 151 7.11 -4.25 -19.49
CA SER A 151 7.95 -4.04 -20.68
C SER A 151 9.42 -4.41 -20.45
N ILE A 152 9.82 -4.69 -19.22
CA ILE A 152 11.23 -4.92 -18.86
C ILE A 152 11.58 -6.39 -18.93
N ARG A 153 10.76 -7.26 -18.35
CA ARG A 153 10.94 -8.71 -18.37
C ARG A 153 9.63 -9.45 -18.15
N GLU A 154 9.60 -10.68 -18.63
CA GLU A 154 8.58 -11.66 -18.29
C GLU A 154 9.06 -12.51 -17.12
N VAL A 155 8.16 -12.89 -16.21
CA VAL A 155 8.41 -13.88 -15.16
C VAL A 155 7.39 -14.99 -15.34
N LEU A 156 7.70 -15.92 -16.22
CA LEU A 156 6.88 -17.05 -16.63
C LEU A 156 7.73 -18.32 -16.72
N PRO A 157 7.15 -19.50 -16.53
CA PRO A 157 7.84 -20.77 -16.74
C PRO A 157 8.51 -20.84 -18.12
N GLY A 158 9.75 -21.34 -18.15
CA GLY A 158 10.56 -21.48 -19.37
C GLY A 158 11.26 -20.20 -19.84
N ARG A 159 11.18 -19.11 -19.10
CA ARG A 159 11.96 -17.88 -19.34
C ARG A 159 13.22 -17.86 -18.48
N ASP A 160 14.26 -17.21 -19.00
CA ASP A 160 15.49 -17.01 -18.23
C ASP A 160 15.27 -15.95 -17.13
N TYR A 161 15.77 -16.27 -15.95
CA TYR A 161 15.79 -15.29 -14.87
C TYR A 161 16.98 -14.34 -15.04
N PHE A 162 16.70 -13.06 -14.94
CA PHE A 162 17.71 -12.02 -14.78
C PHE A 162 17.21 -10.93 -13.84
N LEU A 163 18.14 -10.32 -13.12
CA LEU A 163 17.85 -9.18 -12.26
C LEU A 163 17.57 -7.94 -13.14
N PRO A 164 16.37 -7.31 -13.05
CA PRO A 164 16.07 -6.18 -13.89
C PRO A 164 16.89 -4.96 -13.47
N GLN A 165 17.77 -4.51 -14.33
CA GLN A 165 18.44 -3.22 -14.21
C GLN A 165 17.48 -2.11 -14.66
N THR A 166 16.61 -1.67 -13.76
CA THR A 166 15.61 -0.62 -14.06
C THR A 166 16.17 0.79 -14.02
N GLN A 167 17.30 0.97 -13.38
CA GLN A 167 18.02 2.24 -13.24
C GLN A 167 19.52 1.96 -13.25
N GLU A 168 20.29 2.78 -13.95
CA GLU A 168 21.75 2.76 -13.85
C GLU A 168 22.17 3.31 -12.47
N LYS A 169 22.20 2.43 -11.46
CA LYS A 169 22.67 2.75 -10.13
C LYS A 169 24.06 2.16 -9.92
N TYR A 170 24.84 2.90 -9.16
CA TYR A 170 26.18 2.46 -8.77
C TYR A 170 26.11 1.56 -7.54
N ASP A 171 26.99 0.56 -7.52
CA ASP A 171 27.14 -0.30 -6.35
C ASP A 171 27.86 0.47 -5.23
N PRO A 172 27.20 0.68 -4.07
CA PRO A 172 27.77 1.42 -2.95
C PRO A 172 28.96 0.70 -2.30
N LEU A 173 29.09 -0.63 -2.51
CA LEU A 173 30.18 -1.42 -1.95
C LEU A 173 31.52 -1.15 -2.64
N THR A 174 31.49 -0.79 -3.92
CA THR A 174 32.67 -0.70 -4.79
C THR A 174 32.95 0.70 -5.34
N ILE A 175 32.00 1.65 -5.22
CA ILE A 175 32.13 2.99 -5.78
C ILE A 175 33.35 3.73 -5.22
N ALA A 176 34.20 4.27 -6.12
CA ALA A 176 35.35 5.08 -5.75
C ALA A 176 34.95 6.54 -5.44
N GLU A 177 35.76 7.24 -4.66
CA GLU A 177 35.52 8.65 -4.28
C GLU A 177 35.27 9.56 -5.48
N LYS A 178 36.13 9.44 -6.52
CA LYS A 178 36.02 10.25 -7.73
C LYS A 178 34.67 10.06 -8.42
N ASP A 179 34.22 8.80 -8.53
CA ASP A 179 32.93 8.47 -9.17
C ASP A 179 31.77 8.93 -8.31
N PHE A 180 31.79 8.68 -7.01
CA PHE A 180 30.79 9.19 -6.07
C PHE A 180 30.60 10.70 -6.21
N ARG A 181 31.67 11.49 -6.17
CA ARG A 181 31.64 12.94 -6.33
C ARG A 181 31.05 13.36 -7.68
N ASN A 182 31.36 12.64 -8.75
CA ASN A 182 30.86 12.94 -10.08
C ASN A 182 29.35 12.62 -10.25
N VAL A 183 28.88 11.51 -9.69
CA VAL A 183 27.52 11.03 -9.94
C VAL A 183 26.53 11.45 -8.84
N VAL A 184 26.99 11.74 -7.61
CA VAL A 184 26.16 12.19 -6.50
C VAL A 184 26.21 13.73 -6.37
N CYS A 185 27.41 14.31 -6.18
CA CYS A 185 27.52 15.73 -5.86
C CYS A 185 27.25 16.68 -7.04
N LYS A 186 27.24 16.18 -8.29
CA LYS A 186 26.89 16.97 -9.48
C LYS A 186 25.43 16.83 -9.93
N LYS A 187 24.63 16.04 -9.22
CA LYS A 187 23.23 15.78 -9.60
C LYS A 187 22.36 17.02 -9.34
N PRO A 188 21.43 17.40 -10.25
CA PRO A 188 20.57 18.56 -10.10
C PRO A 188 19.38 18.28 -9.18
N CYS A 189 19.65 17.91 -7.92
CA CYS A 189 18.65 17.65 -6.88
C CYS A 189 19.29 17.86 -5.49
N ASN A 190 18.52 17.67 -4.42
CA ASN A 190 19.06 17.73 -3.07
C ASN A 190 19.98 16.53 -2.77
N ILE A 191 20.88 16.71 -1.80
CA ILE A 191 21.97 15.77 -1.47
C ILE A 191 21.40 14.39 -1.11
N ALA A 192 20.45 14.33 -0.18
CA ALA A 192 19.84 13.05 0.23
C ALA A 192 19.23 12.33 -0.98
N LYS A 193 18.50 13.05 -1.84
CA LYS A 193 17.93 12.48 -3.08
C LYS A 193 19.00 12.03 -4.05
N ALA A 194 20.08 12.79 -4.20
CA ALA A 194 21.20 12.39 -5.06
C ALA A 194 21.79 11.05 -4.60
N ILE A 195 21.97 10.85 -3.30
CA ILE A 195 22.50 9.61 -2.72
C ILE A 195 21.58 8.42 -3.04
N TYR A 196 20.30 8.43 -2.58
CA TYR A 196 19.44 7.25 -2.72
C TYR A 196 18.97 6.96 -4.15
N THR A 197 19.00 7.96 -5.04
CA THR A 197 18.65 7.73 -6.47
C THR A 197 19.85 7.28 -7.30
N THR A 198 21.06 7.45 -6.81
CA THR A 198 22.30 7.07 -7.52
C THR A 198 22.86 5.75 -7.05
N LEU A 199 22.71 5.44 -5.77
CA LEU A 199 23.30 4.24 -5.15
C LEU A 199 22.26 3.14 -4.93
N THR A 200 22.63 1.90 -5.26
CA THR A 200 21.77 0.73 -5.05
C THR A 200 21.58 0.44 -3.57
N GLY A 201 20.37 0.08 -3.18
CA GLY A 201 20.06 -0.41 -1.84
C GLY A 201 20.06 0.63 -0.72
N ILE A 202 20.32 1.89 -1.03
CA ILE A 202 20.23 2.99 -0.07
C ILE A 202 18.82 3.56 -0.08
N SER A 203 18.19 3.65 1.11
CA SER A 203 16.88 4.28 1.29
C SER A 203 17.01 5.79 1.55
N PRO A 204 15.92 6.57 1.39
CA PRO A 204 15.89 7.97 1.79
C PRO A 204 16.31 8.16 3.25
N LEU A 205 15.84 7.30 4.16
CA LEU A 205 16.16 7.34 5.59
C LEU A 205 17.68 7.24 5.84
N ILE A 206 18.33 6.29 5.17
CA ILE A 206 19.79 6.11 5.29
C ILE A 206 20.55 7.25 4.61
N ALA A 207 20.05 7.79 3.51
CA ALA A 207 20.67 8.95 2.87
C ALA A 207 20.61 10.20 3.77
N GLU A 208 19.50 10.44 4.45
CA GLU A 208 19.34 11.49 5.45
C GLU A 208 20.28 11.29 6.64
N GLU A 209 20.40 10.05 7.14
CA GLU A 209 21.35 9.71 8.21
C GLU A 209 22.80 9.96 7.80
N ILE A 210 23.18 9.65 6.55
CA ILE A 210 24.52 9.93 6.02
C ILE A 210 24.78 11.46 6.02
N CYS A 211 23.81 12.24 5.54
CA CYS A 211 23.91 13.70 5.53
C CYS A 211 24.02 14.25 6.95
N TYR A 212 23.19 13.78 7.87
CA TYR A 212 23.21 14.18 9.28
C TYR A 212 24.55 13.88 9.95
N ARG A 213 25.11 12.67 9.77
CA ARG A 213 26.44 12.30 10.28
C ARG A 213 27.58 13.12 9.68
N ALA A 214 27.38 13.60 8.44
CA ALA A 214 28.33 14.51 7.79
C ALA A 214 28.14 15.97 8.22
N SER A 215 27.15 16.27 9.07
CA SER A 215 26.77 17.65 9.45
C SER A 215 26.41 18.52 8.24
N ILE A 216 25.73 17.92 7.26
CA ILE A 216 25.27 18.54 6.01
C ILE A 216 23.74 18.46 5.98
N ASP A 217 23.07 19.54 5.58
CA ASP A 217 21.62 19.49 5.37
C ASP A 217 21.32 18.69 4.08
N GLY A 218 20.64 17.54 4.23
CA GLY A 218 20.26 16.68 3.11
C GLY A 218 19.33 17.35 2.09
N ASN A 219 18.69 18.47 2.45
CA ASN A 219 17.82 19.26 1.57
C ASN A 219 18.58 20.26 0.70
N ASP A 220 19.83 20.56 1.02
CA ASP A 220 20.67 21.44 0.21
C ASP A 220 20.90 20.84 -1.18
N ALA A 221 21.16 21.71 -2.16
CA ALA A 221 21.45 21.27 -3.53
C ALA A 221 22.79 20.52 -3.57
N ALA A 222 22.82 19.32 -4.17
CA ALA A 222 24.05 18.55 -4.26
C ALA A 222 25.18 19.29 -4.98
N GLN A 223 24.84 20.16 -5.93
CA GLN A 223 25.79 20.98 -6.69
C GLN A 223 26.39 22.14 -5.88
N SER A 224 25.82 22.49 -4.73
CA SER A 224 26.36 23.56 -3.85
C SER A 224 27.48 23.07 -2.93
N LEU A 225 27.74 21.77 -2.87
CA LEU A 225 28.81 21.22 -2.06
C LEU A 225 30.19 21.64 -2.59
N ASP A 226 30.99 22.24 -1.73
CA ASP A 226 32.39 22.49 -2.03
C ASP A 226 33.21 21.19 -2.04
N GLU A 227 34.46 21.27 -2.41
CA GLU A 227 35.33 20.12 -2.53
C GLU A 227 35.52 19.39 -1.19
N ASN A 228 35.71 20.13 -0.11
CA ASN A 228 35.95 19.58 1.23
C ASN A 228 34.71 18.92 1.79
N ALA A 229 33.54 19.53 1.64
CA ALA A 229 32.26 18.97 2.05
C ALA A 229 31.93 17.68 1.26
N SER A 230 32.21 17.65 -0.05
CA SER A 230 31.98 16.47 -0.89
C SER A 230 32.90 15.29 -0.52
N VAL A 231 34.15 15.55 -0.19
CA VAL A 231 35.11 14.53 0.33
C VAL A 231 34.66 14.03 1.71
N HIS A 232 34.23 14.94 2.60
CA HIS A 232 33.75 14.57 3.92
C HIS A 232 32.49 13.72 3.85
N LEU A 233 31.54 14.07 2.98
CA LEU A 233 30.34 13.29 2.72
C LEU A 233 30.67 11.88 2.24
N TYR A 234 31.63 11.74 1.29
CA TYR A 234 32.08 10.45 0.82
C TYR A 234 32.68 9.59 1.94
N HIS A 235 33.54 10.15 2.76
CA HIS A 235 34.16 9.41 3.86
C HIS A 235 33.12 9.00 4.92
N THR A 236 32.13 9.82 5.17
CA THR A 236 31.02 9.48 6.09
C THR A 236 30.17 8.35 5.52
N PHE A 237 29.81 8.44 4.24
CA PHE A 237 29.15 7.36 3.51
C PHE A 237 30.00 6.08 3.55
N LYS A 238 31.31 6.13 3.22
CA LYS A 238 32.20 4.98 3.16
C LYS A 238 32.30 4.26 4.51
N ARG A 239 32.39 4.97 5.62
CA ARG A 239 32.37 4.38 6.98
C ARG A 239 31.09 3.60 7.26
N LEU A 240 29.94 4.10 6.84
CA LEU A 240 28.68 3.37 6.99
C LEU A 240 28.69 2.11 6.15
N ILE A 241 29.15 2.17 4.91
CA ILE A 241 29.24 0.99 4.04
C ILE A 241 30.26 -0.04 4.58
N GLU A 242 31.37 0.38 5.13
CA GLU A 242 32.34 -0.51 5.80
C GLU A 242 31.74 -1.18 7.03
N GLN A 243 30.91 -0.46 7.81
CA GLN A 243 30.14 -1.06 8.90
C GLN A 243 29.19 -2.16 8.38
N VAL A 244 28.50 -1.92 7.27
CA VAL A 244 27.61 -2.89 6.63
C VAL A 244 28.38 -4.11 6.11
N GLN A 245 29.50 -3.89 5.42
CA GLN A 245 30.37 -4.97 4.91
C GLN A 245 30.97 -5.81 6.05
N GLY A 246 31.29 -5.19 7.18
CA GLY A 246 31.77 -5.86 8.38
C GLY A 246 30.69 -6.62 9.14
N GLY A 247 29.43 -6.56 8.72
CA GLY A 247 28.31 -7.21 9.39
C GLY A 247 27.97 -6.62 10.76
N ASN A 248 28.39 -5.38 11.02
CA ASN A 248 28.15 -4.70 12.29
C ASN A 248 26.78 -4.02 12.27
N PHE A 249 25.74 -4.82 12.44
CA PHE A 249 24.37 -4.36 12.46
C PHE A 249 23.87 -4.11 13.88
N SER A 250 22.98 -3.12 14.04
CA SER A 250 22.29 -2.78 15.28
C SER A 250 20.82 -2.54 14.95
N PRO A 251 19.99 -3.60 14.87
CA PRO A 251 18.57 -3.46 14.60
C PRO A 251 17.91 -2.58 15.63
N ASN A 252 17.17 -1.56 15.19
CA ASN A 252 16.55 -0.60 16.09
C ASN A 252 15.24 -0.05 15.49
N ILE A 253 14.33 0.37 16.39
CA ILE A 253 13.09 1.06 16.05
C ILE A 253 13.12 2.44 16.73
N ILE A 254 12.76 3.46 15.99
CA ILE A 254 12.56 4.80 16.49
C ILE A 254 11.07 5.00 16.80
N TYR A 255 10.79 5.44 18.02
CA TYR A 255 9.44 5.73 18.49
C TYR A 255 9.25 7.21 18.77
N HIS A 256 8.06 7.72 18.44
CA HIS A 256 7.55 9.00 18.93
C HIS A 256 6.41 8.70 19.92
N GLY A 257 6.67 8.85 21.21
CA GLY A 257 5.81 8.28 22.25
C GLY A 257 5.74 6.75 22.15
N GLU A 258 4.56 6.19 21.95
CA GLU A 258 4.35 4.74 21.76
C GLU A 258 4.24 4.34 20.28
N GLU A 259 4.24 5.30 19.35
CA GLU A 259 4.07 5.02 17.91
C GLU A 259 5.43 4.74 17.25
N PRO A 260 5.64 3.54 16.64
CA PRO A 260 6.85 3.27 15.88
C PRO A 260 6.85 4.08 14.59
N VAL A 261 7.84 4.94 14.41
CA VAL A 261 7.97 5.85 13.27
C VAL A 261 8.77 5.19 12.17
N GLU A 262 10.01 4.79 12.47
CA GLU A 262 10.95 4.20 11.52
C GLU A 262 11.75 3.08 12.17
N TYR A 263 12.35 2.21 11.35
CA TYR A 263 13.31 1.22 11.78
C TYR A 263 14.54 1.21 10.87
N ALA A 264 15.67 0.78 11.42
CA ALA A 264 16.90 0.57 10.68
C ALA A 264 17.73 -0.56 11.30
N VAL A 265 18.73 -1.02 10.56
CA VAL A 265 19.72 -1.99 11.05
C VAL A 265 21.07 -1.35 11.34
N VAL A 266 21.14 -0.04 11.22
CA VAL A 266 22.25 0.82 11.65
C VAL A 266 21.72 1.86 12.64
N PRO A 267 22.53 2.35 13.57
CA PRO A 267 22.07 3.39 14.50
C PRO A 267 21.62 4.64 13.74
N LEU A 268 20.43 5.16 14.09
CA LEU A 268 19.89 6.41 13.55
C LEU A 268 20.16 7.53 14.57
N THR A 269 20.98 8.50 14.18
CA THR A 269 21.42 9.60 15.06
C THR A 269 20.73 10.92 14.74
N GLN A 270 19.97 10.99 13.66
CA GLN A 270 19.28 12.19 13.18
C GLN A 270 18.03 12.58 14.00
N TYR A 271 17.54 11.70 14.87
CA TYR A 271 16.35 11.94 15.66
C TYR A 271 16.65 12.66 16.97
N GLY A 272 15.88 13.72 17.27
CA GLY A 272 16.04 14.55 18.46
C GLY A 272 15.45 13.90 19.73
N PRO A 273 15.46 14.66 20.85
CA PRO A 273 15.11 14.15 22.18
C PRO A 273 13.65 13.74 22.35
N ASP A 274 12.76 14.15 21.44
CA ASP A 274 11.33 13.74 21.45
C ASP A 274 11.12 12.30 20.96
N TYR A 275 12.18 11.68 20.47
CA TYR A 275 12.17 10.30 19.99
C TYR A 275 13.02 9.42 20.90
N HIS A 276 12.57 8.17 21.08
CA HIS A 276 13.43 7.18 21.73
C HIS A 276 13.74 6.04 20.77
N CYS A 277 14.93 5.46 20.96
CA CYS A 277 15.44 4.36 20.16
C CYS A 277 15.43 3.09 21.00
N GLU A 278 14.75 2.05 20.51
CA GLU A 278 14.78 0.69 21.08
C GLU A 278 15.61 -0.21 20.18
N THR A 279 16.58 -0.94 20.77
CA THR A 279 17.46 -1.86 20.03
C THR A 279 17.02 -3.30 20.23
N PHE A 280 17.23 -4.13 19.21
CA PHE A 280 16.83 -5.53 19.18
C PHE A 280 18.02 -6.44 18.91
N GLU A 281 17.95 -7.68 19.38
CA GLU A 281 19.01 -8.67 19.16
C GLU A 281 18.99 -9.24 17.73
N SER A 282 17.82 -9.23 17.07
CA SER A 282 17.65 -9.75 15.73
C SER A 282 16.84 -8.81 14.82
N VAL A 283 17.14 -8.88 13.53
CA VAL A 283 16.37 -8.16 12.49
C VAL A 283 14.92 -8.68 12.46
N SER A 284 14.74 -9.98 12.64
CA SER A 284 13.41 -10.61 12.62
C SER A 284 12.54 -10.12 13.76
N GLU A 285 13.08 -10.01 14.98
CA GLU A 285 12.35 -9.48 16.13
C GLU A 285 11.96 -8.02 15.95
N MET A 286 12.90 -7.18 15.48
CA MET A 286 12.65 -5.79 15.13
C MET A 286 11.52 -5.66 14.09
N LEU A 287 11.57 -6.43 13.01
CA LEU A 287 10.56 -6.42 11.96
C LEU A 287 9.19 -6.89 12.47
N GLU A 288 9.17 -7.99 13.24
CA GLU A 288 7.93 -8.52 13.80
C GLU A 288 7.26 -7.50 14.74
N THR A 289 8.04 -6.82 15.59
CA THR A 289 7.56 -5.79 16.51
C THR A 289 7.03 -4.57 15.75
N TYR A 290 7.81 -4.05 14.81
CA TYR A 290 7.43 -2.87 14.03
C TYR A 290 6.14 -3.10 13.22
N TYR A 291 6.05 -4.22 12.50
CA TYR A 291 4.91 -4.49 11.64
C TYR A 291 3.68 -4.99 12.39
N ALA A 292 3.84 -5.68 13.53
CA ALA A 292 2.71 -6.03 14.39
C ALA A 292 1.98 -4.76 14.87
N SER A 293 2.71 -3.76 15.32
CA SER A 293 2.16 -2.48 15.75
C SER A 293 1.49 -1.74 14.58
N LYS A 294 2.13 -1.69 13.41
CA LYS A 294 1.56 -1.05 12.21
C LYS A 294 0.36 -1.81 11.62
N GLU A 295 0.34 -3.14 11.68
CA GLU A 295 -0.80 -3.94 11.22
C GLU A 295 -2.05 -3.64 12.06
N ILE A 296 -1.90 -3.54 13.37
CA ILE A 296 -2.99 -3.18 14.28
C ILE A 296 -3.53 -1.78 13.92
N LEU A 297 -2.65 -0.78 13.79
CA LEU A 297 -3.02 0.58 13.44
C LEU A 297 -3.68 0.66 12.05
N THR A 298 -3.15 -0.08 11.08
CA THR A 298 -3.70 -0.12 9.72
C THR A 298 -5.07 -0.78 9.69
N ARG A 299 -5.27 -1.89 10.43
CA ARG A 299 -6.59 -2.53 10.58
C ARG A 299 -7.60 -1.61 11.23
N ILE A 300 -7.20 -0.88 12.28
CA ILE A 300 -8.06 0.09 12.94
C ILE A 300 -8.44 1.22 11.97
N ARG A 301 -7.48 1.79 11.24
CA ARG A 301 -7.72 2.84 10.24
C ARG A 301 -8.62 2.35 9.10
N GLN A 302 -8.41 1.15 8.60
CA GLN A 302 -9.21 0.56 7.51
C GLN A 302 -10.65 0.29 7.95
N LYS A 303 -10.85 -0.34 9.12
CA LYS A 303 -12.18 -0.55 9.71
C LYS A 303 -12.90 0.77 9.98
N SER A 304 -12.20 1.77 10.52
CA SER A 304 -12.81 3.08 10.77
C SER A 304 -13.14 3.82 9.47
N SER A 305 -12.34 3.67 8.41
CA SER A 305 -12.62 4.21 7.07
C SER A 305 -13.86 3.57 6.45
N ASP A 306 -14.00 2.25 6.53
CA ASP A 306 -15.18 1.54 6.03
C ASP A 306 -16.44 1.92 6.80
N LEU A 307 -16.35 2.02 8.12
CA LEU A 307 -17.46 2.50 8.96
C LEU A 307 -17.85 3.94 8.61
N ARG A 308 -16.89 4.84 8.44
CA ARG A 308 -17.15 6.22 7.99
C ARG A 308 -17.86 6.25 6.65
N ARG A 309 -17.42 5.45 5.67
CA ARG A 309 -18.04 5.35 4.34
C ARG A 309 -19.50 4.88 4.44
N ILE A 310 -19.77 3.85 5.26
CA ILE A 310 -21.12 3.32 5.49
C ILE A 310 -22.01 4.40 6.12
N VAL A 311 -21.54 5.07 7.18
CA VAL A 311 -22.27 6.14 7.87
C VAL A 311 -22.51 7.32 6.95
N GLN A 312 -21.50 7.77 6.19
CA GLN A 312 -21.60 8.86 5.23
C GLN A 312 -22.66 8.57 4.15
N THR A 313 -22.63 7.35 3.59
CA THR A 313 -23.59 6.92 2.58
C THR A 313 -25.02 6.89 3.14
N ALA A 314 -25.20 6.39 4.36
CA ALA A 314 -26.51 6.37 5.03
C ALA A 314 -27.00 7.80 5.32
N LEU A 315 -26.12 8.67 5.76
CA LEU A 315 -26.42 10.07 6.05
C LEU A 315 -26.84 10.85 4.80
N GLU A 316 -26.14 10.67 3.69
CA GLU A 316 -26.47 11.28 2.41
C GLU A 316 -27.82 10.78 1.86
N ARG A 317 -28.10 9.48 1.95
CA ARG A 317 -29.40 8.91 1.58
C ARG A 317 -30.53 9.51 2.41
N ASN A 318 -30.38 9.57 3.73
CA ASN A 318 -31.39 10.13 4.63
C ASN A 318 -31.58 11.62 4.39
N ARG A 319 -30.52 12.38 4.12
CA ARG A 319 -30.59 13.81 3.80
C ARG A 319 -31.37 14.06 2.50
N LYS A 320 -31.08 13.28 1.44
CA LYS A 320 -31.86 13.35 0.19
C LYS A 320 -33.33 13.01 0.40
N LYS A 321 -33.62 11.95 1.18
CA LYS A 321 -34.99 11.56 1.52
C LYS A 321 -35.72 12.65 2.31
N LEU A 322 -35.07 13.28 3.27
CA LEU A 322 -35.64 14.39 4.05
C LEU A 322 -36.00 15.58 3.16
N ILE A 323 -35.09 15.98 2.24
CA ILE A 323 -35.37 17.09 1.31
C ILE A 323 -36.56 16.76 0.42
N LEU A 324 -36.64 15.51 -0.09
CA LEU A 324 -37.77 15.08 -0.90
C LEU A 324 -39.07 15.09 -0.12
N GLN A 325 -39.10 14.61 1.10
CA GLN A 325 -40.26 14.61 1.97
C GLN A 325 -40.70 16.04 2.34
N GLN A 326 -39.76 16.94 2.63
CA GLN A 326 -40.08 18.35 2.86
C GLN A 326 -40.69 19.02 1.64
N LYS A 327 -40.21 18.68 0.43
CA LYS A 327 -40.81 19.18 -0.82
C LYS A 327 -42.23 18.63 -0.98
N GLN A 328 -42.44 17.33 -0.78
CA GLN A 328 -43.77 16.70 -0.84
C GLN A 328 -44.77 17.33 0.16
N MET A 329 -44.31 17.58 1.40
CA MET A 329 -45.15 18.29 2.39
C MET A 329 -45.56 19.68 1.93
N LYS A 330 -44.65 20.47 1.34
CA LYS A 330 -44.98 21.79 0.79
C LYS A 330 -45.96 21.70 -0.39
N ASP A 331 -45.79 20.69 -1.23
CA ASP A 331 -46.69 20.48 -2.37
C ASP A 331 -48.09 20.00 -1.91
N THR A 332 -48.16 19.16 -0.86
CA THR A 332 -49.41 18.75 -0.22
C THR A 332 -50.15 19.95 0.40
N ALA A 333 -49.46 20.89 1.04
CA ALA A 333 -50.04 22.10 1.57
C ALA A 333 -50.66 23.00 0.48
N LYS A 334 -50.07 22.99 -0.74
CA LYS A 334 -50.66 23.68 -1.89
C LYS A 334 -51.89 22.97 -2.44
N LYS A 335 -51.97 21.66 -2.29
CA LYS A 335 -53.06 20.81 -2.74
C LYS A 335 -54.40 21.25 -2.15
N ASP A 336 -54.45 21.49 -0.83
CA ASP A 336 -55.65 21.93 -0.14
C ASP A 336 -56.12 23.32 -0.66
N LYS A 337 -55.17 24.18 -1.01
CA LYS A 337 -55.47 25.48 -1.62
C LYS A 337 -56.14 25.33 -2.98
N TYR A 338 -55.68 24.41 -3.83
CA TYR A 338 -56.29 24.18 -5.15
C TYR A 338 -57.67 23.54 -5.03
N LYS A 339 -57.89 22.66 -4.07
CA LYS A 339 -59.21 22.12 -3.76
C LYS A 339 -60.19 23.24 -3.43
N VAL A 340 -59.83 24.12 -2.47
CA VAL A 340 -60.64 25.27 -2.08
C VAL A 340 -60.91 26.20 -3.28
N TYR A 341 -59.91 26.45 -4.14
CA TYR A 341 -60.11 27.27 -5.34
C TYR A 341 -61.09 26.62 -6.31
N GLY A 342 -60.99 25.33 -6.59
CA GLY A 342 -61.91 24.61 -7.47
C GLY A 342 -63.37 24.67 -6.93
N GLU A 343 -63.54 24.41 -5.63
CA GLU A 343 -64.85 24.44 -4.99
C GLU A 343 -65.50 25.87 -5.01
N LEU A 344 -64.71 26.90 -4.75
CA LEU A 344 -65.17 28.29 -4.79
C LEU A 344 -65.48 28.76 -6.20
N ILE A 345 -64.73 28.32 -7.23
CA ILE A 345 -65.02 28.60 -8.64
C ILE A 345 -66.34 27.94 -9.00
N ASN A 346 -66.63 26.71 -8.59
CA ASN A 346 -67.87 26.02 -8.86
C ASN A 346 -69.05 26.69 -8.14
N THR A 347 -68.85 27.26 -6.95
CA THR A 347 -69.91 27.86 -6.16
C THR A 347 -70.27 29.28 -6.63
N TYR A 348 -69.28 30.07 -6.97
CA TYR A 348 -69.44 31.51 -7.27
C TYR A 348 -69.13 31.90 -8.71
N GLY A 349 -68.62 30.94 -9.54
CA GLY A 349 -68.16 31.19 -10.90
C GLY A 349 -69.27 31.41 -11.96
N TYR A 350 -70.54 31.12 -11.67
CA TYR A 350 -71.62 31.21 -12.61
C TYR A 350 -71.93 32.61 -13.17
N GLY A 351 -71.44 33.66 -12.52
CA GLY A 351 -71.60 35.02 -12.95
C GLY A 351 -70.36 35.69 -13.55
N LEU A 352 -69.26 34.88 -13.78
CA LEU A 352 -68.02 35.42 -14.31
C LEU A 352 -68.00 35.39 -15.85
N GLU A 353 -67.59 36.53 -16.44
CA GLU A 353 -67.39 36.65 -17.89
C GLU A 353 -66.14 35.90 -18.32
N ASP A 354 -66.14 35.29 -19.51
CA ASP A 354 -65.00 34.65 -20.09
C ASP A 354 -63.83 35.68 -20.30
N GLY A 355 -62.61 35.27 -19.93
CA GLY A 355 -61.39 36.10 -20.04
C GLY A 355 -61.05 36.86 -18.75
N CYS A 356 -61.75 36.65 -17.63
CA CYS A 356 -61.34 37.17 -16.33
C CYS A 356 -60.04 36.60 -15.85
N LYS A 357 -59.11 37.43 -15.35
CA LYS A 357 -57.79 37.00 -14.82
C LYS A 357 -57.83 36.56 -13.35
N SER A 358 -58.79 36.97 -12.61
CA SER A 358 -59.02 36.61 -11.21
C SER A 358 -60.37 37.06 -10.74
N PHE A 359 -60.90 36.43 -9.69
CA PHE A 359 -62.12 36.93 -8.99
C PHE A 359 -61.96 36.78 -7.48
N LYS A 360 -62.71 37.51 -6.74
CA LYS A 360 -62.77 37.48 -5.28
C LYS A 360 -63.92 36.65 -4.81
N ALA A 361 -63.69 35.72 -3.91
CA ALA A 361 -64.73 34.90 -3.30
C ALA A 361 -64.53 34.80 -1.78
N LEU A 362 -65.56 34.65 -1.03
CA LEU A 362 -65.56 34.39 0.39
C LEU A 362 -65.16 32.86 0.57
N ASN A 363 -64.09 32.62 1.20
CA ASN A 363 -63.71 31.25 1.58
C ASN A 363 -64.60 30.84 2.78
N TYR A 364 -65.51 29.96 2.55
CA TYR A 364 -66.46 29.51 3.59
C TYR A 364 -65.82 28.60 4.64
N TYR A 365 -64.58 28.13 4.43
CA TYR A 365 -63.83 27.39 5.43
C TYR A 365 -63.13 28.31 6.46
N THR A 366 -62.61 29.46 6.02
CA THR A 366 -61.85 30.39 6.88
C THR A 366 -62.60 31.70 7.14
N ASN A 367 -63.71 31.92 6.46
CA ASN A 367 -64.55 33.15 6.53
C ASN A 367 -63.78 34.43 6.10
N GLU A 368 -62.76 34.27 5.23
CA GLU A 368 -61.94 35.34 4.69
C GLU A 368 -62.11 35.47 3.18
N GLU A 369 -62.06 36.71 2.68
CA GLU A 369 -62.13 36.99 1.23
C GLU A 369 -60.79 36.66 0.61
N ILE A 370 -60.76 35.70 -0.37
CA ILE A 370 -59.61 35.33 -1.09
C ILE A 370 -59.73 35.66 -2.57
N THR A 371 -58.57 35.98 -3.20
CA THR A 371 -58.45 36.20 -4.65
C THR A 371 -58.02 34.96 -5.33
N ILE A 372 -58.83 34.42 -6.23
CA ILE A 372 -58.55 33.20 -6.99
C ILE A 372 -58.08 33.61 -8.38
N PRO A 373 -56.89 33.22 -8.81
CA PRO A 373 -56.41 33.46 -10.16
C PRO A 373 -57.12 32.55 -11.15
N LEU A 374 -57.49 33.12 -12.31
CA LEU A 374 -58.13 32.43 -13.44
C LEU A 374 -57.22 32.53 -14.66
N ASP A 375 -57.28 31.51 -15.52
CA ASP A 375 -56.64 31.58 -16.82
C ASP A 375 -57.59 32.23 -17.85
N PRO A 376 -57.22 33.39 -18.42
CA PRO A 376 -58.07 34.08 -19.37
C PRO A 376 -58.39 33.31 -20.66
N ALA A 377 -57.57 32.27 -20.97
CA ALA A 377 -57.74 31.40 -22.12
C ALA A 377 -58.75 30.26 -21.87
N MET A 378 -59.24 30.10 -20.64
CA MET A 378 -60.12 29.01 -20.25
C MET A 378 -61.45 29.59 -19.65
N THR A 379 -62.49 28.83 -19.81
CA THR A 379 -63.75 29.14 -19.10
C THR A 379 -63.59 28.88 -17.60
N PRO A 380 -64.32 29.62 -16.73
CA PRO A 380 -64.28 29.41 -15.28
C PRO A 380 -64.48 27.94 -14.85
N SER A 381 -65.37 27.23 -15.52
CA SER A 381 -65.60 25.79 -15.28
C SER A 381 -64.40 24.94 -15.65
N ALA A 382 -63.72 25.22 -16.76
CA ALA A 382 -62.47 24.47 -17.16
C ALA A 382 -61.29 24.74 -16.19
N VAL A 383 -61.20 25.96 -15.63
CA VAL A 383 -60.21 26.28 -14.60
C VAL A 383 -60.51 25.53 -13.30
N SER A 384 -61.78 25.45 -12.89
CA SER A 384 -62.22 24.64 -11.74
C SER A 384 -61.81 23.17 -11.91
N ASP A 385 -62.13 22.57 -13.05
CA ASP A 385 -61.78 21.19 -13.37
C ASP A 385 -60.24 20.98 -13.31
N THR A 386 -59.47 21.95 -13.79
CA THR A 386 -57.99 21.89 -13.74
C THR A 386 -57.50 21.90 -12.29
N HIS A 387 -58.05 22.74 -11.43
CA HIS A 387 -57.71 22.78 -10.01
C HIS A 387 -58.11 21.50 -9.26
N LEU A 388 -59.32 20.95 -9.54
CA LEU A 388 -59.77 19.70 -8.93
C LEU A 388 -58.93 18.50 -9.39
N ARG A 389 -58.60 18.42 -10.69
CA ARG A 389 -57.67 17.38 -11.23
C ARG A 389 -56.27 17.52 -10.65
N ALA A 390 -55.72 18.72 -10.48
CA ALA A 390 -54.45 18.94 -9.83
C ALA A 390 -54.48 18.45 -8.36
N HIS A 391 -55.62 18.51 -7.72
CA HIS A 391 -55.82 17.90 -6.40
C HIS A 391 -55.81 16.38 -6.45
N GLU A 392 -56.46 15.75 -7.42
CA GLU A 392 -56.54 14.28 -7.55
C GLU A 392 -55.23 13.64 -8.02
N THR A 393 -54.50 14.25 -8.99
CA THR A 393 -53.25 13.72 -9.52
C THR A 393 -52.07 13.83 -8.57
N SER A 394 -52.24 14.54 -7.44
CA SER A 394 -51.21 14.64 -6.40
C SER A 394 -51.37 13.58 -5.28
N GLN A 395 -52.24 12.58 -5.49
CA GLN A 395 -52.29 11.36 -4.66
C GLN A 395 -51.20 10.37 -5.11
#